data_cc9f64c44cc040d448ac9f785179335a
#
_entry.id   cc9f64c44cc040d448ac9f785179335a
#
_cell.length_a   1.000
_cell.length_b   1.000
_cell.length_c   1.000
_cell.angle_alpha   90.00
_cell.angle_beta   90.00
_cell.angle_gamma   90.00
#
_symmetry.space_group_name_H-M   'P 1'
#
loop_
_entity.id
_entity.type
_entity.pdbx_description
1 polymer ?
#
loop_
_entity_poly.entity_id
_entity_poly.type
_entity_poly.pdbx_seq_one_letter_code
_entity_poly.pdbx_strand_id
1 'polypeptide(L)'
;EVSSIAMSGFYGQSFLERANYKDLVQDCLHAMKVMNAKVAFLPLGGIKAGWEKIPALRTEVVKRLKEVGDMAASEGVVIGIETQLDAKGDVKLLKEINSPGIKIYFKFQNALENGRDLCKELKILGKKRICQIHCTDTDGVTLPYNERLDMNKVKKTLDKMGWSGWLVVERSRDKDDVRNVKKNYGTNIKYLKEVFQ
;
A
#
# COMPACT_ATOMS: atom_id res chain seq x y z
N GLU A 1 -18.40 5.81 2.69
CA GLU A 1 -17.71 4.54 2.57
C GLU A 1 -16.27 4.67 3.06
N VAL A 2 -15.76 3.68 3.83
CA VAL A 2 -14.38 3.63 4.32
C VAL A 2 -13.57 2.71 3.41
N SER A 3 -12.56 3.26 2.72
CA SER A 3 -11.74 2.50 1.77
C SER A 3 -10.79 1.52 2.45
N SER A 4 -10.19 1.93 3.57
CA SER A 4 -9.28 1.11 4.37
C SER A 4 -9.08 1.67 5.76
N ILE A 5 -8.57 0.86 6.68
CA ILE A 5 -8.14 1.28 8.02
C ILE A 5 -6.62 1.18 8.09
N ALA A 6 -5.96 2.24 8.55
CA ALA A 6 -4.50 2.27 8.67
C ALA A 6 -4.03 1.86 10.06
N MET A 7 -3.19 0.86 10.15
CA MET A 7 -2.51 0.46 11.37
C MET A 7 -1.26 1.33 11.61
N SER A 8 -1.46 2.65 11.74
CA SER A 8 -0.40 3.66 11.82
C SER A 8 0.49 3.52 13.07
N GLY A 9 0.06 2.81 14.10
CA GLY A 9 0.86 2.50 15.27
C GLY A 9 2.16 1.76 14.96
N PHE A 10 2.23 1.06 13.82
CA PHE A 10 3.45 0.38 13.37
C PHE A 10 4.50 1.32 12.74
N TYR A 11 4.22 2.59 12.58
CA TYR A 11 5.25 3.59 12.25
C TYR A 11 6.10 3.98 13.46
N GLY A 12 5.51 4.06 14.64
CA GLY A 12 6.23 4.42 15.86
C GLY A 12 7.06 3.28 16.44
N GLN A 13 6.59 2.06 16.31
CA GLN A 13 7.31 0.83 16.64
C GLN A 13 6.95 -0.21 15.59
N SER A 14 7.95 -0.76 14.93
CA SER A 14 7.76 -1.60 13.76
C SER A 14 6.98 -2.88 14.05
N PHE A 15 6.40 -3.46 12.99
CA PHE A 15 5.69 -4.73 13.07
C PHE A 15 6.52 -5.87 13.67
N LEU A 16 7.84 -5.85 13.49
CA LEU A 16 8.75 -6.82 14.11
C LEU A 16 9.04 -6.56 15.58
N GLU A 17 9.05 -5.29 16.01
CA GLU A 17 9.37 -4.94 17.40
C GLU A 17 8.17 -5.06 18.34
N ARG A 18 6.97 -4.97 17.80
CA ARG A 18 5.72 -5.11 18.57
C ARG A 18 5.50 -6.56 19.02
N ALA A 19 5.64 -6.82 20.33
CA ALA A 19 5.34 -8.14 20.88
C ALA A 19 3.84 -8.49 20.78
N ASN A 20 2.98 -7.48 20.96
CA ASN A 20 1.52 -7.61 20.91
C ASN A 20 0.91 -7.33 19.51
N TYR A 21 1.67 -7.58 18.44
CA TYR A 21 1.21 -7.29 17.06
C TYR A 21 -0.10 -7.99 16.71
N LYS A 22 -0.36 -9.19 17.25
CA LYS A 22 -1.60 -9.93 17.01
C LYS A 22 -2.82 -9.21 17.61
N ASP A 23 -2.69 -8.70 18.82
CA ASP A 23 -3.77 -7.99 19.50
C ASP A 23 -4.12 -6.72 18.73
N LEU A 24 -3.11 -5.96 18.29
CA LEU A 24 -3.31 -4.76 17.48
C LEU A 24 -3.97 -5.07 16.12
N VAL A 25 -3.62 -6.20 15.51
CA VAL A 25 -4.29 -6.64 14.29
C VAL A 25 -5.74 -7.07 14.59
N GLN A 26 -5.97 -7.79 15.67
CA GLN A 26 -7.33 -8.18 16.08
C GLN A 26 -8.23 -6.96 16.32
N ASP A 27 -7.72 -5.93 17.00
CA ASP A 27 -8.42 -4.66 17.20
C ASP A 27 -8.75 -3.99 15.86
N CYS A 28 -7.80 -4.00 14.91
CA CYS A 28 -8.02 -3.49 13.56
C CYS A 28 -9.11 -4.28 12.82
N LEU A 29 -9.09 -5.60 12.88
CA LEU A 29 -10.10 -6.47 12.26
C LEU A 29 -11.50 -6.20 12.85
N HIS A 30 -11.58 -6.00 14.17
CA HIS A 30 -12.83 -5.60 14.82
C HIS A 30 -13.33 -4.23 14.31
N ALA A 31 -12.46 -3.23 14.24
CA ALA A 31 -12.79 -1.91 13.69
C ALA A 31 -13.23 -2.00 12.21
N MET A 32 -12.58 -2.85 11.41
CA MET A 32 -12.97 -3.10 10.01
C MET A 32 -14.39 -3.63 9.89
N LYS A 33 -14.77 -4.54 10.79
CA LYS A 33 -16.14 -5.09 10.83
C LYS A 33 -17.16 -4.02 11.15
N VAL A 34 -16.90 -3.20 12.17
CA VAL A 34 -17.80 -2.09 12.58
C VAL A 34 -17.95 -1.06 11.45
N MET A 35 -16.86 -0.72 10.77
CA MET A 35 -16.83 0.29 9.70
C MET A 35 -17.12 -0.27 8.31
N ASN A 36 -17.37 -1.57 8.18
CA ASN A 36 -17.53 -2.28 6.91
C ASN A 36 -16.35 -2.07 5.93
N ALA A 37 -15.13 -1.89 6.45
CA ALA A 37 -13.92 -1.80 5.65
C ALA A 37 -13.44 -3.20 5.25
N LYS A 38 -12.89 -3.33 4.04
CA LYS A 38 -12.42 -4.63 3.51
C LYS A 38 -10.90 -4.74 3.43
N VAL A 39 -10.20 -3.64 3.62
CA VAL A 39 -8.73 -3.57 3.55
C VAL A 39 -8.20 -2.88 4.79
N ALA A 40 -7.20 -3.47 5.43
CA ALA A 40 -6.34 -2.82 6.41
C ALA A 40 -4.98 -2.51 5.78
N PHE A 41 -4.43 -1.33 6.07
CA PHE A 41 -3.11 -0.93 5.64
C PHE A 41 -2.08 -1.24 6.73
N LEU A 42 -1.06 -2.04 6.41
CA LEU A 42 0.05 -2.37 7.29
C LEU A 42 1.38 -1.86 6.71
N PRO A 43 1.99 -0.80 7.26
CA PRO A 43 3.29 -0.34 6.83
C PRO A 43 4.41 -1.25 7.36
N LEU A 44 5.30 -1.69 6.48
CA LEU A 44 6.52 -2.40 6.85
C LEU A 44 7.78 -1.51 6.84
N GLY A 45 7.61 -0.23 6.53
CA GLY A 45 8.73 0.74 6.42
C GLY A 45 9.47 1.02 7.73
N GLY A 46 8.88 0.69 8.90
CA GLY A 46 9.54 0.79 10.21
C GLY A 46 10.49 -0.37 10.53
N ILE A 47 10.50 -1.43 9.73
CA ILE A 47 11.44 -2.53 9.90
C ILE A 47 12.82 -2.07 9.41
N LYS A 48 13.90 -2.55 10.06
CA LYS A 48 15.29 -2.25 9.68
C LYS A 48 15.48 -2.38 8.16
N ALA A 49 16.03 -1.35 7.54
CA ALA A 49 16.29 -1.35 6.10
C ALA A 49 17.15 -2.57 5.69
N GLY A 50 16.77 -3.21 4.58
CA GLY A 50 17.43 -4.43 4.11
C GLY A 50 17.05 -5.70 4.86
N TRP A 51 16.01 -5.65 5.70
CA TRP A 51 15.51 -6.82 6.44
C TRP A 51 15.23 -8.03 5.53
N GLU A 52 14.85 -7.78 4.30
CA GLU A 52 14.54 -8.81 3.30
C GLU A 52 15.76 -9.64 2.88
N LYS A 53 16.98 -9.12 3.13
CA LYS A 53 18.26 -9.79 2.87
C LYS A 53 18.85 -10.46 4.12
N ILE A 54 18.25 -10.23 5.28
CA ILE A 54 18.68 -10.80 6.56
C ILE A 54 17.79 -12.02 6.88
N PRO A 55 18.30 -13.26 6.75
CA PRO A 55 17.46 -14.47 6.82
C PRO A 55 16.60 -14.56 8.07
N ALA A 56 17.15 -14.26 9.24
CA ALA A 56 16.40 -14.31 10.51
C ALA A 56 15.23 -13.32 10.53
N LEU A 57 15.46 -12.07 10.09
CA LEU A 57 14.40 -11.04 10.04
C LEU A 57 13.33 -11.41 9.00
N ARG A 58 13.77 -11.85 7.82
CA ARG A 58 12.85 -12.28 6.76
C ARG A 58 11.96 -13.42 7.22
N THR A 59 12.53 -14.44 7.87
CA THR A 59 11.78 -15.58 8.40
C THR A 59 10.72 -15.11 9.40
N GLU A 60 11.08 -14.23 10.32
CA GLU A 60 10.12 -13.74 11.33
C GLU A 60 9.04 -12.85 10.70
N VAL A 61 9.38 -11.99 9.72
CA VAL A 61 8.39 -11.19 8.97
C VAL A 61 7.40 -12.10 8.26
N VAL A 62 7.88 -13.10 7.52
CA VAL A 62 7.04 -14.07 6.79
C VAL A 62 6.13 -14.81 7.74
N LYS A 63 6.66 -15.31 8.87
CA LYS A 63 5.88 -16.01 9.89
C LYS A 63 4.76 -15.12 10.45
N ARG A 64 5.07 -13.91 10.90
CA ARG A 64 4.09 -12.99 11.46
C ARG A 64 3.04 -12.56 10.43
N LEU A 65 3.46 -12.28 9.19
CA LEU A 65 2.54 -11.92 8.11
C LEU A 65 1.61 -13.08 7.76
N LYS A 66 2.10 -14.34 7.80
CA LYS A 66 1.23 -15.50 7.62
C LYS A 66 0.18 -15.59 8.72
N GLU A 67 0.58 -15.46 9.98
CA GLU A 67 -0.33 -15.53 11.13
C GLU A 67 -1.45 -14.47 11.04
N VAL A 68 -1.09 -13.18 10.83
CA VAL A 68 -2.10 -12.11 10.73
C VAL A 68 -2.89 -12.17 9.43
N GLY A 69 -2.28 -12.67 8.36
CA GLY A 69 -2.98 -12.89 7.10
C GLY A 69 -4.05 -13.97 7.22
N ASP A 70 -3.76 -15.05 7.91
CA ASP A 70 -4.74 -16.13 8.16
C ASP A 70 -5.89 -15.61 9.05
N MET A 71 -5.60 -14.75 10.05
CA MET A 71 -6.63 -14.04 10.84
C MET A 71 -7.53 -13.18 9.94
N ALA A 72 -6.96 -12.38 9.05
CA ALA A 72 -7.72 -11.54 8.13
C ALA A 72 -8.57 -12.37 7.15
N ALA A 73 -8.01 -13.46 6.64
CA ALA A 73 -8.71 -14.36 5.72
C ALA A 73 -9.93 -15.00 6.38
N SER A 74 -9.83 -15.40 7.66
CA SER A 74 -10.96 -15.97 8.41
C SER A 74 -12.12 -15.01 8.61
N GLU A 75 -11.84 -13.69 8.62
CA GLU A 75 -12.85 -12.62 8.70
C GLU A 75 -13.31 -12.12 7.29
N GLY A 76 -12.80 -12.73 6.21
CA GLY A 76 -13.14 -12.36 4.83
C GLY A 76 -12.64 -10.98 4.42
N VAL A 77 -11.54 -10.51 5.02
CA VAL A 77 -10.90 -9.21 4.74
C VAL A 77 -9.43 -9.40 4.37
N VAL A 78 -8.75 -8.31 3.99
CA VAL A 78 -7.37 -8.32 3.51
C VAL A 78 -6.53 -7.31 4.28
N ILE A 79 -5.33 -7.72 4.66
CA ILE A 79 -4.25 -6.82 5.09
C ILE A 79 -3.37 -6.50 3.88
N GLY A 80 -3.35 -5.24 3.48
CA GLY A 80 -2.47 -4.71 2.45
C GLY A 80 -1.15 -4.27 3.05
N ILE A 81 -0.06 -4.94 2.69
CA ILE A 81 1.28 -4.57 3.14
C ILE A 81 1.93 -3.57 2.18
N GLU A 82 2.54 -2.53 2.73
CA GLU A 82 3.41 -1.61 1.99
C GLU A 82 4.86 -1.94 2.26
N THR A 83 5.60 -2.31 1.21
CA THR A 83 7.02 -2.69 1.27
C THR A 83 7.89 -1.69 0.50
N GLN A 84 9.23 -1.82 0.65
CA GLN A 84 10.21 -1.11 -0.18
C GLN A 84 10.75 -1.99 -1.32
N LEU A 85 10.22 -3.20 -1.48
CA LEU A 85 10.64 -4.15 -2.50
C LEU A 85 10.21 -3.69 -3.90
N ASP A 86 10.84 -4.27 -4.92
CA ASP A 86 10.31 -4.24 -6.28
C ASP A 86 9.18 -5.28 -6.42
N ALA A 87 8.44 -5.21 -7.50
CA ALA A 87 7.30 -6.10 -7.72
C ALA A 87 7.70 -7.59 -7.76
N LYS A 88 8.92 -7.93 -8.20
CA LYS A 88 9.40 -9.33 -8.17
C LYS A 88 9.66 -9.78 -6.73
N GLY A 89 10.25 -8.90 -5.92
CA GLY A 89 10.45 -9.14 -4.49
C GLY A 89 9.13 -9.31 -3.75
N ASP A 90 8.14 -8.48 -4.04
CA ASP A 90 6.79 -8.59 -3.48
C ASP A 90 6.10 -9.90 -3.89
N VAL A 91 6.19 -10.30 -5.15
CA VAL A 91 5.66 -11.60 -5.61
C VAL A 91 6.32 -12.77 -4.87
N LYS A 92 7.65 -12.69 -4.66
CA LYS A 92 8.38 -13.71 -3.90
C LYS A 92 7.93 -13.73 -2.44
N LEU A 93 7.83 -12.56 -1.81
CA LEU A 93 7.38 -12.41 -0.42
C LEU A 93 5.97 -12.98 -0.23
N LEU A 94 5.02 -12.63 -1.09
CA LEU A 94 3.65 -13.17 -1.01
C LEU A 94 3.59 -14.69 -1.16
N LYS A 95 4.45 -15.29 -2.00
CA LYS A 95 4.55 -16.75 -2.12
C LYS A 95 5.08 -17.40 -0.84
N GLU A 96 6.05 -16.78 -0.17
CA GLU A 96 6.61 -17.27 1.08
C GLU A 96 5.61 -17.16 2.23
N ILE A 97 4.86 -16.04 2.30
CA ILE A 97 3.79 -15.84 3.30
C ILE A 97 2.69 -16.89 3.12
N ASN A 98 2.31 -17.16 1.89
CA ASN A 98 1.30 -18.18 1.54
C ASN A 98 -0.01 -18.03 2.35
N SER A 99 -0.54 -16.81 2.43
CA SER A 99 -1.84 -16.51 3.04
C SER A 99 -2.71 -15.68 2.10
N PRO A 100 -3.97 -16.02 1.88
CA PRO A 100 -4.88 -15.27 1.01
C PRO A 100 -5.28 -13.91 1.62
N GLY A 101 -5.12 -13.74 2.95
CA GLY A 101 -5.43 -12.49 3.65
C GLY A 101 -4.34 -11.42 3.53
N ILE A 102 -3.19 -11.71 2.89
CA ILE A 102 -2.14 -10.72 2.64
C ILE A 102 -2.08 -10.38 1.14
N LYS A 103 -2.12 -9.08 0.85
CA LYS A 103 -1.90 -8.53 -0.49
C LYS A 103 -1.00 -7.29 -0.42
N ILE A 104 -0.60 -6.77 -1.58
CA ILE A 104 0.19 -5.56 -1.67
C ILE A 104 -0.72 -4.33 -1.66
N TYR A 105 -0.44 -3.40 -0.76
CA TYR A 105 -0.90 -2.03 -0.84
C TYR A 105 0.16 -1.26 -1.64
N PHE A 106 -0.05 -1.13 -2.94
CA PHE A 106 0.99 -0.66 -3.84
C PHE A 106 1.18 0.85 -3.72
N LYS A 107 2.43 1.32 -3.67
CA LYS A 107 2.76 2.75 -3.54
C LYS A 107 3.53 3.23 -4.77
N PHE A 108 2.99 4.21 -5.48
CA PHE A 108 3.62 4.78 -6.67
C PHE A 108 4.97 5.44 -6.34
N GLN A 109 5.00 6.22 -5.26
CA GLN A 109 6.22 6.87 -4.77
C GLN A 109 7.40 5.89 -4.70
N ASN A 110 7.17 4.68 -4.20
CA ASN A 110 8.22 3.69 -4.00
C ASN A 110 8.87 3.26 -5.33
N ALA A 111 8.09 3.05 -6.38
CA ALA A 111 8.63 2.76 -7.71
C ALA A 111 9.38 3.96 -8.29
N LEU A 112 8.82 5.16 -8.17
CA LEU A 112 9.37 6.40 -8.74
C LEU A 112 10.70 6.79 -8.09
N GLU A 113 10.79 6.77 -6.76
CA GLU A 113 12.01 7.10 -6.01
C GLU A 113 13.18 6.14 -6.31
N ASN A 114 12.85 4.90 -6.63
CA ASN A 114 13.84 3.88 -7.00
C ASN A 114 14.10 3.79 -8.51
N GLY A 115 13.60 4.75 -9.31
CA GLY A 115 13.81 4.79 -10.77
C GLY A 115 13.19 3.60 -11.52
N ARG A 116 12.16 2.95 -10.94
CA ARG A 116 11.52 1.78 -11.55
C ARG A 116 10.34 2.20 -12.44
N ASP A 117 10.11 1.45 -13.52
CA ASP A 117 8.93 1.64 -14.38
C ASP A 117 7.67 1.19 -13.63
N LEU A 118 6.89 2.16 -13.17
CA LEU A 118 5.65 1.97 -12.42
C LEU A 118 4.68 1.02 -13.13
N CYS A 119 4.49 1.17 -14.44
CA CYS A 119 3.57 0.35 -15.21
C CYS A 119 4.07 -1.10 -15.37
N LYS A 120 5.38 -1.30 -15.40
CA LYS A 120 5.99 -2.63 -15.40
C LYS A 120 5.82 -3.31 -14.04
N GLU A 121 6.04 -2.58 -12.94
CA GLU A 121 5.80 -3.07 -11.57
C GLU A 121 4.34 -3.54 -11.40
N LEU A 122 3.36 -2.71 -11.79
CA LEU A 122 1.94 -3.06 -11.75
C LEU A 122 1.63 -4.36 -12.53
N LYS A 123 2.18 -4.51 -13.74
CA LYS A 123 1.99 -5.72 -14.56
C LYS A 123 2.59 -6.97 -13.92
N ILE A 124 3.77 -6.86 -13.29
CA ILE A 124 4.42 -7.98 -12.60
C ILE A 124 3.60 -8.44 -11.41
N LEU A 125 3.06 -7.51 -10.60
CA LEU A 125 2.17 -7.84 -9.50
C LEU A 125 0.87 -8.47 -9.99
N GLY A 126 0.26 -7.88 -11.01
CA GLY A 126 -1.02 -8.30 -11.54
C GLY A 126 -2.18 -8.00 -10.58
N LYS A 127 -3.41 -7.98 -11.11
CA LYS A 127 -4.61 -7.52 -10.39
C LYS A 127 -4.93 -8.26 -9.09
N LYS A 128 -4.59 -9.55 -9.00
CA LYS A 128 -4.97 -10.37 -7.85
C LYS A 128 -4.15 -10.08 -6.59
N ARG A 129 -2.93 -9.53 -6.74
CA ARG A 129 -2.01 -9.26 -5.64
C ARG A 129 -2.10 -7.85 -5.09
N ILE A 130 -2.72 -6.91 -5.81
CA ILE A 130 -2.87 -5.52 -5.40
C ILE A 130 -4.27 -5.35 -4.78
N CYS A 131 -4.34 -4.98 -3.50
CA CYS A 131 -5.62 -4.69 -2.83
C CYS A 131 -6.03 -3.23 -2.96
N GLN A 132 -5.08 -2.30 -2.82
CA GLN A 132 -5.27 -0.86 -2.97
C GLN A 132 -3.98 -0.20 -3.45
N ILE A 133 -4.09 1.07 -3.85
CA ILE A 133 -2.97 1.83 -4.37
C ILE A 133 -2.90 3.21 -3.68
N HIS A 134 -1.75 3.52 -3.05
CA HIS A 134 -1.34 4.90 -2.77
C HIS A 134 -0.85 5.51 -4.09
N CYS A 135 -1.72 6.30 -4.74
CA CYS A 135 -1.52 6.77 -6.11
C CYS A 135 -0.79 8.11 -6.22
N THR A 136 -0.02 8.46 -5.20
CA THR A 136 0.72 9.73 -5.12
C THR A 136 2.22 9.51 -5.11
N ASP A 137 2.94 10.56 -5.48
CA ASP A 137 4.39 10.68 -5.36
C ASP A 137 4.76 11.42 -4.06
N THR A 138 6.02 11.77 -3.88
CA THR A 138 6.50 12.68 -2.82
C THR A 138 5.82 14.05 -2.86
N ASP A 139 5.91 14.79 -1.78
CA ASP A 139 5.56 16.19 -1.77
C ASP A 139 6.55 16.99 -2.64
N GLY A 140 6.06 18.02 -3.28
CA GLY A 140 6.76 18.86 -4.22
C GLY A 140 5.75 19.63 -5.07
N VAL A 141 4.98 18.87 -5.86
CA VAL A 141 3.88 19.40 -6.67
C VAL A 141 2.64 18.49 -6.55
N THR A 142 1.46 19.04 -6.84
CA THR A 142 0.23 18.24 -6.94
C THR A 142 0.22 17.39 -8.21
N LEU A 143 -0.57 16.34 -8.25
CA LEU A 143 -0.59 15.33 -9.32
C LEU A 143 -0.70 15.90 -10.75
N PRO A 144 -1.54 16.91 -11.03
CA PRO A 144 -1.62 17.49 -12.38
C PRO A 144 -0.31 18.10 -12.89
N TYR A 145 0.61 18.45 -11.99
CA TYR A 145 1.91 19.07 -12.31
C TYR A 145 3.10 18.13 -12.10
N ASN A 146 2.85 16.86 -11.84
CA ASN A 146 3.91 15.88 -11.60
C ASN A 146 4.37 15.25 -12.92
N GLU A 147 5.50 15.70 -13.43
CA GLU A 147 6.09 15.21 -14.68
C GLU A 147 6.64 13.77 -14.59
N ARG A 148 6.89 13.27 -13.38
CA ARG A 148 7.37 11.91 -13.16
C ARG A 148 6.26 10.86 -13.27
N LEU A 149 4.99 11.28 -13.25
CA LEU A 149 3.84 10.40 -13.09
C LEU A 149 2.80 10.60 -14.21
N ASP A 150 2.95 9.84 -15.28
CA ASP A 150 1.97 9.79 -16.37
C ASP A 150 0.72 8.96 -15.95
N MET A 151 -0.27 9.63 -15.39
CA MET A 151 -1.52 9.01 -14.94
C MET A 151 -2.34 8.40 -16.08
N ASN A 152 -2.26 8.92 -17.30
CA ASN A 152 -2.93 8.32 -18.46
C ASN A 152 -2.31 6.97 -18.82
N LYS A 153 -0.98 6.85 -18.75
CA LYS A 153 -0.28 5.57 -18.95
C LYS A 153 -0.61 4.58 -17.83
N VAL A 154 -0.72 5.07 -16.58
CA VAL A 154 -1.13 4.26 -15.44
C VAL A 154 -2.56 3.73 -15.63
N LYS A 155 -3.52 4.61 -15.97
CA LYS A 155 -4.90 4.20 -16.24
C LYS A 155 -4.97 3.11 -17.31
N LYS A 156 -4.36 3.35 -18.48
CA LYS A 156 -4.30 2.34 -19.55
C LYS A 156 -3.72 1.00 -19.09
N THR A 157 -2.77 1.05 -18.15
CA THR A 157 -2.17 -0.18 -17.60
C THR A 157 -3.13 -0.91 -16.69
N LEU A 158 -3.78 -0.21 -15.76
CA LEU A 158 -4.76 -0.77 -14.84
C LEU A 158 -5.98 -1.33 -15.58
N ASP A 159 -6.47 -0.61 -16.60
CA ASP A 159 -7.58 -1.05 -17.47
C ASP A 159 -7.21 -2.37 -18.19
N LYS A 160 -6.02 -2.45 -18.81
CA LYS A 160 -5.54 -3.67 -19.48
C LYS A 160 -5.35 -4.84 -18.51
N MET A 161 -5.02 -4.56 -17.25
CA MET A 161 -4.92 -5.58 -16.21
C MET A 161 -6.31 -6.02 -15.70
N GLY A 162 -7.35 -5.26 -15.99
CA GLY A 162 -8.68 -5.42 -15.41
C GLY A 162 -8.66 -5.24 -13.89
N TRP A 163 -7.81 -4.33 -13.38
CA TRP A 163 -7.76 -3.99 -11.96
C TRP A 163 -8.83 -2.95 -11.63
N SER A 164 -9.51 -3.17 -10.53
CA SER A 164 -10.49 -2.25 -9.96
C SER A 164 -10.27 -2.16 -8.46
N GLY A 165 -10.32 -0.95 -7.91
CA GLY A 165 -10.10 -0.72 -6.48
C GLY A 165 -9.94 0.76 -6.16
N TRP A 166 -9.58 1.05 -4.91
CA TRP A 166 -9.39 2.41 -4.44
C TRP A 166 -8.01 2.97 -4.81
N LEU A 167 -8.01 4.17 -5.37
CA LEU A 167 -6.84 5.03 -5.50
C LEU A 167 -6.83 6.01 -4.32
N VAL A 168 -5.85 5.89 -3.46
CA VAL A 168 -5.77 6.65 -2.21
C VAL A 168 -4.72 7.76 -2.33
N VAL A 169 -5.14 8.99 -2.00
CA VAL A 169 -4.26 10.16 -2.00
C VAL A 169 -3.61 10.29 -0.62
N GLU A 170 -2.28 10.17 -0.57
CA GLU A 170 -1.50 10.27 0.68
C GLU A 170 -0.59 11.51 0.67
N ARG A 171 0.04 11.81 -0.47
CA ARG A 171 1.04 12.86 -0.67
C ARG A 171 0.79 13.64 -1.96
N SER A 172 1.84 14.06 -2.66
CA SER A 172 1.79 14.97 -3.82
C SER A 172 1.17 16.32 -3.44
N ARG A 173 1.72 16.92 -2.40
CA ARG A 173 1.35 18.25 -1.94
C ARG A 173 2.32 19.28 -2.46
N ASP A 174 1.82 20.48 -2.72
CA ASP A 174 2.63 21.67 -3.04
C ASP A 174 3.62 21.92 -1.89
N LYS A 175 4.92 21.94 -2.19
CA LYS A 175 5.99 22.09 -1.17
C LYS A 175 5.91 23.42 -0.44
N ASP A 176 5.40 24.47 -1.12
CA ASP A 176 5.31 25.81 -0.56
C ASP A 176 4.02 26.03 0.24
N ASP A 177 3.07 25.06 0.18
CA ASP A 177 1.77 25.13 0.85
C ASP A 177 1.30 23.76 1.37
N VAL A 178 2.21 22.96 1.92
CA VAL A 178 1.99 21.55 2.35
C VAL A 178 0.82 21.40 3.32
N ARG A 179 0.59 22.41 4.18
CA ARG A 179 -0.47 22.36 5.21
C ARG A 179 -1.87 22.66 4.67
N ASN A 180 -1.99 23.15 3.47
CA ASN A 180 -3.27 23.42 2.83
C ASN A 180 -3.89 22.12 2.28
N VAL A 181 -4.38 21.31 3.20
CA VAL A 181 -4.95 19.96 2.92
C VAL A 181 -6.09 20.06 1.90
N LYS A 182 -6.99 21.06 2.08
CA LYS A 182 -8.14 21.24 1.18
C LYS A 182 -7.71 21.54 -0.26
N LYS A 183 -6.75 22.43 -0.46
CA LYS A 183 -6.21 22.76 -1.79
C LYS A 183 -5.49 21.55 -2.39
N ASN A 184 -4.52 20.99 -1.66
CA ASN A 184 -3.66 19.94 -2.18
C ASN A 184 -4.44 18.66 -2.53
N TYR A 185 -5.22 18.14 -1.60
CA TYR A 185 -5.98 16.91 -1.84
C TYR A 185 -7.18 17.16 -2.76
N GLY A 186 -7.82 18.33 -2.67
CA GLY A 186 -8.87 18.71 -3.61
C GLY A 186 -8.39 18.72 -5.06
N THR A 187 -7.22 19.32 -5.32
CA THR A 187 -6.57 19.34 -6.66
C THR A 187 -6.25 17.92 -7.13
N ASN A 188 -5.64 17.10 -6.28
CA ASN A 188 -5.29 15.73 -6.63
C ASN A 188 -6.53 14.86 -6.91
N ILE A 189 -7.55 14.96 -6.07
CA ILE A 189 -8.80 14.19 -6.25
C ILE A 189 -9.54 14.61 -7.52
N LYS A 190 -9.61 15.91 -7.80
CA LYS A 190 -10.22 16.41 -9.05
C LYS A 190 -9.52 15.80 -10.27
N TYR A 191 -8.21 15.90 -10.32
CA TYR A 191 -7.41 15.33 -11.41
C TYR A 191 -7.59 13.82 -11.57
N LEU A 192 -7.57 13.08 -10.45
CA LEU A 192 -7.80 11.63 -10.50
C LEU A 192 -9.19 11.27 -11.04
N LYS A 193 -10.23 12.03 -10.68
CA LYS A 193 -11.57 11.82 -11.23
C LYS A 193 -11.61 12.10 -12.72
N GLU A 194 -10.96 13.15 -13.21
CA GLU A 194 -10.87 13.47 -14.64
C GLU A 194 -10.17 12.37 -15.44
N VAL A 195 -9.18 11.70 -14.85
CA VAL A 195 -8.43 10.63 -15.52
C VAL A 195 -9.13 9.28 -15.42
N PHE A 196 -9.73 8.92 -14.29
CA PHE A 196 -10.17 7.55 -13.99
C PHE A 196 -11.69 7.36 -14.00
N GLN A 197 -12.47 8.40 -13.98
CA GLN A 197 -13.95 8.36 -14.01
C GLN A 197 -14.52 9.05 -15.26
#